data_f8d97922b80bbee545683f9aba03d23c
#
_entry.id   f8d97922b80bbee545683f9aba03d23c
#
_cell.length_a   1.000
_cell.length_b   1.000
_cell.length_c   1.000
_cell.angle_alpha   90.00
_cell.angle_beta   90.00
_cell.angle_gamma   90.00
#
_symmetry.space_group_name_H-M   'P 1'
#
loop_
_entity.id
_entity.type
_entity.pdbx_description
1 polymer ?
#
loop_
_entity_poly.entity_id
_entity_poly.type
_entity_poly.pdbx_seq_one_letter_code
_entity_poly.pdbx_strand_id
1 'polypeptide(L)'
;MIFSILEHILTHISFSIVSIVITIHFLTLLVDEVVGLYDSSERGMIATLFCITGLLVTRWIYSGHFPLSNLYESLIFLSWSFSIIHMVSYFHFKKHKNALSAITASSAIFTQGFVTSGLLTKMHQSALLVPALQSQWLMMHVSMMVFGYAALLCGSLLSVALLVITFRKVIKIFSKSNILLNTAFSFGEMKYLDERKNVLLNTSFIYSRNYYRYQLVQQLDYWSYRIISLGFLFLTIGILSGAVWANEAWGSYWNWDPKETWAFITWTIFAIYLHTRTNQNLEGVNSAIVASAGFLIIWICYFGVNLLGIGLHSYGSFPLTSN
;
A
#
# COMPACT_ATOMS: atom_id res chain seq x y z
N MET A 1 3.22 29.68 -16.40
CA MET A 1 3.95 30.14 -15.22
C MET A 1 3.14 29.96 -13.94
N ILE A 2 1.93 30.51 -13.79
CA ILE A 2 1.12 30.40 -12.56
C ILE A 2 0.79 28.94 -12.21
N PHE A 3 0.32 28.16 -13.17
CA PHE A 3 0.00 26.72 -12.96
C PHE A 3 1.22 25.88 -12.56
N SER A 4 2.38 26.12 -13.15
CA SER A 4 3.63 25.43 -12.79
C SER A 4 4.07 25.75 -11.34
N ILE A 5 3.93 27.01 -10.92
CA ILE A 5 4.21 27.42 -9.54
C ILE A 5 3.21 26.78 -8.56
N LEU A 6 1.93 26.77 -8.91
CA LEU A 6 0.89 26.16 -8.09
C LEU A 6 1.09 24.65 -7.94
N GLU A 7 1.43 23.96 -9.01
CA GLU A 7 1.76 22.53 -9.01
C GLU A 7 2.93 22.23 -8.05
N HIS A 8 4.02 23.00 -8.17
CA HIS A 8 5.20 22.85 -7.31
C HIS A 8 4.83 23.09 -5.82
N ILE A 9 4.08 24.14 -5.52
CA ILE A 9 3.63 24.45 -4.15
C ILE A 9 2.77 23.32 -3.60
N LEU A 10 1.76 22.85 -4.35
CA LEU A 10 0.85 21.79 -3.90
C LEU A 10 1.59 20.46 -3.67
N THR A 11 2.56 20.12 -4.53
CA THR A 11 3.38 18.92 -4.38
C THR A 11 4.17 18.95 -3.06
N HIS A 12 4.85 20.04 -2.76
CA HIS A 12 5.65 20.17 -1.54
C HIS A 12 4.79 20.28 -0.28
N ILE A 13 3.65 20.96 -0.35
CA ILE A 13 2.69 21.04 0.78
C ILE A 13 2.13 19.63 1.08
N SER A 14 1.67 18.91 0.07
CA SER A 14 1.11 17.57 0.27
C SER A 14 2.13 16.59 0.87
N PHE A 15 3.37 16.62 0.39
CA PHE A 15 4.45 15.81 0.94
C PHE A 15 4.78 16.16 2.39
N SER A 16 4.86 17.46 2.71
CA SER A 16 5.14 17.93 4.06
C SER A 16 4.03 17.50 5.05
N ILE A 17 2.76 17.65 4.67
CA ILE A 17 1.63 17.25 5.51
C ILE A 17 1.65 15.72 5.72
N VAL A 18 1.81 14.93 4.67
CA VAL A 18 1.86 13.46 4.78
C VAL A 18 3.02 13.01 5.66
N SER A 19 4.18 13.64 5.57
CA SER A 19 5.35 13.30 6.40
C SER A 19 5.08 13.55 7.88
N ILE A 20 4.45 14.69 8.23
CA ILE A 20 4.05 15.00 9.60
C ILE A 20 3.00 14.01 10.10
N VAL A 21 1.99 13.73 9.30
CA VAL A 21 0.90 12.79 9.64
C VAL A 21 1.44 11.40 9.97
N ILE A 22 2.34 10.88 9.15
CA ILE A 22 2.92 9.55 9.38
C ILE A 22 3.78 9.54 10.63
N THR A 23 4.56 10.58 10.86
CA THR A 23 5.33 10.72 12.09
C THR A 23 4.41 10.67 13.31
N ILE A 24 3.27 11.38 13.28
CA ILE A 24 2.26 11.34 14.34
C ILE A 24 1.68 9.93 14.50
N HIS A 25 1.33 9.24 13.41
CA HIS A 25 0.81 7.87 13.48
C HIS A 25 1.81 6.90 14.12
N PHE A 26 3.10 6.98 13.79
CA PHE A 26 4.12 6.16 14.43
C PHE A 26 4.33 6.52 15.90
N LEU A 27 4.29 7.80 16.25
CA LEU A 27 4.37 8.23 17.65
C LEU A 27 3.18 7.73 18.48
N THR A 28 1.95 7.79 17.94
CA THR A 28 0.74 7.29 18.62
C THR A 28 0.73 5.76 18.77
N LEU A 29 1.47 5.02 17.91
CA LEU A 29 1.68 3.59 18.09
C LEU A 29 2.70 3.25 19.18
N LEU A 30 3.67 4.13 19.43
CA LEU A 30 4.73 3.93 20.41
C LEU A 30 4.30 4.39 21.83
N VAL A 31 3.46 5.43 21.89
CA VAL A 31 3.05 6.09 23.14
C VAL A 31 1.51 6.10 23.19
N ASP A 32 0.94 5.16 23.94
CA ASP A 32 -0.52 4.97 24.05
C ASP A 32 -1.29 6.18 24.63
N GLU A 33 -0.61 7.15 25.23
CA GLU A 33 -1.23 8.28 25.96
C GLU A 33 -1.55 9.51 25.09
N VAL A 34 -1.19 9.53 23.80
CA VAL A 34 -1.33 10.73 22.96
C VAL A 34 -2.61 10.69 22.10
N VAL A 35 -3.75 10.46 22.73
CA VAL A 35 -5.06 10.31 22.07
C VAL A 35 -5.45 11.55 21.24
N GLY A 36 -5.09 12.76 21.68
CA GLY A 36 -5.44 14.00 20.98
C GLY A 36 -4.71 14.22 19.65
N LEU A 37 -3.54 13.61 19.46
CA LEU A 37 -2.76 13.71 18.21
C LEU A 37 -3.32 12.85 17.09
N TYR A 38 -4.06 11.78 17.40
CA TYR A 38 -4.68 10.91 16.40
C TYR A 38 -5.70 11.66 15.53
N ASP A 39 -6.61 12.41 16.14
CA ASP A 39 -7.60 13.19 15.39
C ASP A 39 -6.93 14.28 14.52
N SER A 40 -5.80 14.82 14.94
CA SER A 40 -5.01 15.78 14.16
C SER A 40 -4.37 15.12 12.95
N SER A 41 -3.88 13.87 13.07
CA SER A 41 -3.28 13.14 11.96
C SER A 41 -4.32 12.79 10.88
N GLU A 42 -5.53 12.42 11.27
CA GLU A 42 -6.61 12.15 10.33
C GLU A 42 -7.07 13.40 9.56
N ARG A 43 -7.16 14.56 10.25
CA ARG A 43 -7.40 15.84 9.57
C ARG A 43 -6.28 16.18 8.59
N GLY A 44 -5.03 15.84 8.92
CA GLY A 44 -3.88 15.97 8.02
C GLY A 44 -4.02 15.10 6.77
N MET A 45 -4.48 13.85 6.89
CA MET A 45 -4.74 12.99 5.74
C MET A 45 -5.86 13.53 4.83
N ILE A 46 -6.91 14.11 5.42
CA ILE A 46 -7.96 14.80 4.64
C ILE A 46 -7.36 15.98 3.88
N ALA A 47 -6.55 16.82 4.53
CA ALA A 47 -5.86 17.94 3.88
C ALA A 47 -4.94 17.46 2.74
N THR A 48 -4.20 16.36 2.95
CA THR A 48 -3.37 15.73 1.92
C THR A 48 -4.20 15.32 0.72
N LEU A 49 -5.34 14.66 0.92
CA LEU A 49 -6.24 14.25 -0.16
C LEU A 49 -6.71 15.46 -0.97
N PHE A 50 -7.11 16.56 -0.32
CA PHE A 50 -7.51 17.79 -1.00
C PHE A 50 -6.36 18.42 -1.79
N CYS A 51 -5.14 18.47 -1.22
CA CYS A 51 -3.96 19.00 -1.91
C CYS A 51 -3.61 18.18 -3.16
N ILE A 52 -3.61 16.85 -3.07
CA ILE A 52 -3.33 15.98 -4.22
C ILE A 52 -4.44 16.09 -5.27
N THR A 53 -5.70 16.19 -4.84
CA THR A 53 -6.82 16.41 -5.77
C THR A 53 -6.65 17.74 -6.51
N GLY A 54 -6.31 18.82 -5.80
CA GLY A 54 -6.00 20.11 -6.40
C GLY A 54 -4.83 20.04 -7.39
N LEU A 55 -3.79 19.27 -7.05
CA LEU A 55 -2.65 19.02 -7.94
C LEU A 55 -3.07 18.32 -9.24
N LEU A 56 -3.86 17.23 -9.14
CA LEU A 56 -4.35 16.51 -10.32
C LEU A 56 -5.26 17.38 -11.20
N VAL A 57 -6.14 18.17 -10.60
CA VAL A 57 -7.03 19.08 -11.33
C VAL A 57 -6.24 20.19 -12.03
N THR A 58 -5.28 20.82 -11.34
CA THR A 58 -4.41 21.85 -11.94
C THR A 58 -3.62 21.29 -13.11
N ARG A 59 -3.09 20.08 -12.96
CA ARG A 59 -2.35 19.39 -14.01
C ARG A 59 -3.25 19.09 -15.21
N TRP A 60 -4.46 18.57 -14.98
CA TRP A 60 -5.44 18.29 -16.02
C TRP A 60 -5.79 19.54 -16.83
N ILE A 61 -6.07 20.66 -16.15
CA ILE A 61 -6.40 21.92 -16.81
C ILE A 61 -5.21 22.43 -17.63
N TYR A 62 -3.98 22.32 -17.07
CA TYR A 62 -2.77 22.82 -17.72
C TYR A 62 -2.36 21.98 -18.92
N SER A 63 -2.39 20.64 -18.81
CA SER A 63 -1.97 19.72 -19.85
C SER A 63 -3.03 19.52 -20.95
N GLY A 64 -4.30 19.84 -20.68
CA GLY A 64 -5.41 19.58 -21.59
C GLY A 64 -5.81 18.11 -21.74
N HIS A 65 -5.16 17.21 -20.99
CA HIS A 65 -5.47 15.77 -20.96
C HIS A 65 -5.46 15.25 -19.52
N PHE A 66 -6.09 14.08 -19.31
CA PHE A 66 -6.11 13.45 -18.00
C PHE A 66 -4.70 13.09 -17.53
N PRO A 67 -4.29 13.39 -16.28
CA PRO A 67 -2.91 13.30 -15.82
C PRO A 67 -2.49 11.84 -15.50
N LEU A 68 -2.31 11.03 -16.54
CA LEU A 68 -1.84 9.65 -16.50
C LEU A 68 -0.88 9.32 -17.66
N SER A 69 -0.25 10.34 -18.26
CA SER A 69 0.56 10.16 -19.47
C SER A 69 1.99 9.69 -19.20
N ASN A 70 2.52 9.92 -18.01
CA ASN A 70 3.89 9.57 -17.64
C ASN A 70 4.00 9.02 -16.22
N LEU A 71 5.19 8.53 -15.83
CA LEU A 71 5.43 7.94 -14.52
C LEU A 71 5.21 8.94 -13.37
N TYR A 72 5.54 10.21 -13.55
CA TYR A 72 5.31 11.25 -12.54
C TYR A 72 3.81 11.41 -12.24
N GLU A 73 2.99 11.54 -13.27
CA GLU A 73 1.54 11.67 -13.15
C GLU A 73 0.90 10.41 -12.55
N SER A 74 1.35 9.23 -12.98
CA SER A 74 0.85 7.96 -12.44
C SER A 74 1.19 7.76 -10.96
N LEU A 75 2.35 8.25 -10.49
CA LEU A 75 2.71 8.22 -9.07
C LEU A 75 1.88 9.20 -8.22
N ILE A 76 1.57 10.39 -8.75
CA ILE A 76 0.64 11.32 -8.09
C ILE A 76 -0.75 10.69 -7.97
N PHE A 77 -1.24 10.08 -9.05
CA PHE A 77 -2.52 9.41 -9.07
C PHE A 77 -2.54 8.18 -8.14
N LEU A 78 -1.45 7.44 -8.06
CA LEU A 78 -1.27 6.32 -7.12
C LEU A 78 -1.32 6.81 -5.66
N SER A 79 -0.65 7.92 -5.35
CA SER A 79 -0.69 8.53 -4.02
C SER A 79 -2.09 9.02 -3.64
N TRP A 80 -2.82 9.59 -4.61
CA TRP A 80 -4.23 9.96 -4.46
C TRP A 80 -5.12 8.74 -4.17
N SER A 81 -4.90 7.65 -4.89
CA SER A 81 -5.61 6.38 -4.70
C SER A 81 -5.36 5.79 -3.30
N PHE A 82 -4.13 5.83 -2.81
CA PHE A 82 -3.79 5.42 -1.44
C PHE A 82 -4.49 6.28 -0.40
N SER A 83 -4.56 7.59 -0.62
CA SER A 83 -5.24 8.51 0.29
C SER A 83 -6.75 8.24 0.34
N ILE A 84 -7.39 7.90 -0.78
CA ILE A 84 -8.80 7.47 -0.82
C ILE A 84 -9.00 6.16 -0.06
N ILE A 85 -8.15 5.14 -0.31
CA ILE A 85 -8.25 3.85 0.38
C ILE A 85 -8.09 4.05 1.89
N HIS A 86 -7.15 4.89 2.31
CA HIS A 86 -6.98 5.25 3.71
C HIS A 86 -8.25 5.87 4.30
N MET A 87 -8.86 6.85 3.63
CA MET A 87 -10.08 7.51 4.09
C MET A 87 -11.28 6.56 4.18
N VAL A 88 -11.49 5.72 3.16
CA VAL A 88 -12.54 4.70 3.18
C VAL A 88 -12.34 3.74 4.34
N SER A 89 -11.11 3.29 4.54
CA SER A 89 -10.73 2.41 5.64
C SER A 89 -10.99 3.07 7.00
N TYR A 90 -10.59 4.33 7.17
CA TYR A 90 -10.76 5.09 8.40
C TYR A 90 -12.23 5.18 8.84
N PHE A 91 -13.15 5.50 7.93
CA PHE A 91 -14.57 5.60 8.26
C PHE A 91 -15.20 4.25 8.66
N HIS A 92 -14.63 3.14 8.17
CA HIS A 92 -15.13 1.80 8.47
C HIS A 92 -14.46 1.14 9.68
N PHE A 93 -13.28 1.58 10.08
CA PHE A 93 -12.58 1.01 11.24
C PHE A 93 -13.27 1.41 12.54
N LYS A 94 -13.74 0.41 13.31
CA LYS A 94 -14.35 0.64 14.64
C LYS A 94 -13.35 0.45 15.77
N LYS A 95 -12.41 -0.50 15.62
CA LYS A 95 -11.38 -0.84 16.61
C LYS A 95 -9.99 -0.82 15.96
N HIS A 96 -8.95 -0.63 16.77
CA HIS A 96 -7.54 -0.61 16.32
C HIS A 96 -7.24 0.38 15.19
N LYS A 97 -7.96 1.50 15.15
CA LYS A 97 -7.82 2.54 14.11
C LYS A 97 -6.38 2.96 13.91
N ASN A 98 -5.65 3.24 15.01
CA ASN A 98 -4.28 3.76 14.96
C ASN A 98 -3.32 2.84 14.20
N ALA A 99 -3.37 1.52 14.46
CA ALA A 99 -2.48 0.56 13.80
C ALA A 99 -2.80 0.40 12.31
N LEU A 100 -4.09 0.32 11.97
CA LEU A 100 -4.54 0.19 10.58
C LEU A 100 -4.27 1.47 9.78
N SER A 101 -4.55 2.65 10.36
CA SER A 101 -4.27 3.95 9.75
C SER A 101 -2.77 4.16 9.52
N ALA A 102 -1.91 3.79 10.47
CA ALA A 102 -0.46 3.90 10.30
C ALA A 102 0.05 3.07 9.11
N ILE A 103 -0.49 1.86 8.92
CA ILE A 103 -0.10 0.98 7.81
C ILE A 103 -0.57 1.55 6.46
N THR A 104 -1.83 1.97 6.35
CA THR A 104 -2.39 2.49 5.10
C THR A 104 -1.83 3.87 4.73
N ALA A 105 -1.61 4.77 5.71
CA ALA A 105 -1.04 6.08 5.48
C ALA A 105 0.43 6.00 5.01
N SER A 106 1.21 5.02 5.48
CA SER A 106 2.62 4.87 5.08
C SER A 106 2.81 4.57 3.59
N SER A 107 1.81 3.99 2.92
CA SER A 107 1.87 3.77 1.48
C SER A 107 1.85 5.07 0.66
N ALA A 108 1.13 6.10 1.14
CA ALA A 108 1.05 7.39 0.46
C ALA A 108 2.37 8.17 0.48
N ILE A 109 3.15 8.12 1.59
CA ILE A 109 4.41 8.85 1.67
C ILE A 109 5.47 8.30 0.75
N PHE A 110 5.48 6.97 0.55
CA PHE A 110 6.46 6.33 -0.31
C PHE A 110 6.35 6.86 -1.75
N THR A 111 5.14 6.93 -2.29
CA THR A 111 4.88 7.47 -3.64
C THR A 111 5.11 8.98 -3.72
N GLN A 112 4.69 9.74 -2.71
CA GLN A 112 4.96 11.19 -2.63
C GLN A 112 6.45 11.49 -2.54
N GLY A 113 7.23 10.69 -1.81
CA GLY A 113 8.68 10.82 -1.74
C GLY A 113 9.35 10.67 -3.10
N PHE A 114 8.91 9.73 -3.93
CA PHE A 114 9.38 9.61 -5.31
C PHE A 114 9.02 10.82 -6.16
N VAL A 115 7.79 11.32 -6.06
CA VAL A 115 7.33 12.51 -6.80
C VAL A 115 8.17 13.74 -6.46
N THR A 116 8.53 13.93 -5.18
CA THR A 116 9.27 15.12 -4.71
C THR A 116 10.80 14.98 -4.79
N SER A 117 11.32 13.76 -5.01
CA SER A 117 12.78 13.46 -4.95
C SER A 117 13.62 14.13 -6.03
N GLY A 118 13.02 14.80 -7.00
CA GLY A 118 13.75 15.41 -8.13
C GLY A 118 14.22 14.41 -9.19
N LEU A 119 14.11 13.09 -8.94
CA LEU A 119 14.46 12.05 -9.92
C LEU A 119 13.61 12.14 -11.20
N LEU A 120 12.42 12.70 -11.08
CA LEU A 120 11.45 12.82 -12.16
C LEU A 120 11.36 14.25 -12.73
N THR A 121 12.33 15.12 -12.48
CA THR A 121 12.30 16.54 -12.92
C THR A 121 12.10 16.72 -14.41
N LYS A 122 12.70 15.85 -15.24
CA LYS A 122 12.50 15.86 -16.70
C LYS A 122 11.07 15.47 -17.11
N MET A 123 10.33 14.76 -16.27
CA MET A 123 8.96 14.31 -16.54
C MET A 123 7.89 15.29 -16.06
N HIS A 124 8.27 16.38 -15.39
CA HIS A 124 7.35 17.46 -15.00
C HIS A 124 6.77 18.21 -16.21
N GLN A 125 7.50 18.23 -17.34
CA GLN A 125 7.00 18.88 -18.55
C GLN A 125 5.94 17.99 -19.20
N SER A 126 4.74 18.56 -19.40
CA SER A 126 3.69 17.89 -20.16
C SER A 126 4.11 17.83 -21.63
N ALA A 127 4.30 16.63 -22.17
CA ALA A 127 4.49 16.44 -23.60
C ALA A 127 3.15 16.33 -24.32
N LEU A 128 3.12 16.72 -25.59
CA LEU A 128 1.96 16.45 -26.45
C LEU A 128 1.75 14.93 -26.53
N LEU A 129 0.53 14.49 -26.25
CA LEU A 129 0.18 13.07 -26.34
C LEU A 129 0.26 12.59 -27.78
N VAL A 130 1.00 11.51 -28.00
CA VAL A 130 0.99 10.76 -29.24
C VAL A 130 -0.44 10.28 -29.55
N PRO A 131 -0.91 10.26 -30.80
CA PRO A 131 -2.28 9.86 -31.12
C PRO A 131 -2.73 8.53 -30.52
N ALA A 132 -1.84 7.53 -30.42
CA ALA A 132 -2.11 6.25 -29.78
C ALA A 132 -2.48 6.38 -28.29
N LEU A 133 -2.03 7.43 -27.60
CA LEU A 133 -2.30 7.70 -26.18
C LEU A 133 -3.58 8.52 -25.95
N GLN A 134 -4.32 8.91 -27.00
CA GLN A 134 -5.54 9.71 -26.90
C GLN A 134 -6.82 8.85 -26.81
N SER A 135 -6.69 7.51 -26.78
CA SER A 135 -7.82 6.59 -26.68
C SER A 135 -8.51 6.64 -25.32
N GLN A 136 -9.83 6.60 -25.29
CA GLN A 136 -10.63 6.49 -24.06
C GLN A 136 -10.36 5.15 -23.34
N TRP A 137 -10.08 4.09 -24.10
CA TRP A 137 -9.74 2.78 -23.55
C TRP A 137 -8.44 2.82 -22.76
N LEU A 138 -7.46 3.59 -23.25
CA LEU A 138 -6.22 3.80 -22.49
C LEU A 138 -6.48 4.49 -21.16
N MET A 139 -7.29 5.53 -21.12
CA MET A 139 -7.63 6.23 -19.89
C MET A 139 -8.31 5.31 -18.87
N MET A 140 -9.25 4.48 -19.34
CA MET A 140 -9.88 3.46 -18.50
C MET A 140 -8.87 2.41 -18.03
N HIS A 141 -8.03 1.91 -18.93
CA HIS A 141 -6.98 0.94 -18.62
C HIS A 141 -6.06 1.45 -17.50
N VAL A 142 -5.40 2.59 -17.72
CA VAL A 142 -4.40 3.10 -16.78
C VAL A 142 -5.03 3.46 -15.43
N SER A 143 -6.20 4.12 -15.43
CA SER A 143 -6.88 4.46 -14.17
C SER A 143 -7.27 3.22 -13.36
N MET A 144 -7.84 2.19 -13.99
CA MET A 144 -8.21 0.94 -13.33
C MET A 144 -6.99 0.14 -12.86
N MET A 145 -5.91 0.12 -13.66
CA MET A 145 -4.64 -0.50 -13.25
C MET A 145 -4.05 0.16 -12.01
N VAL A 146 -4.00 1.50 -11.95
CA VAL A 146 -3.44 2.22 -10.80
C VAL A 146 -4.32 2.05 -9.56
N PHE A 147 -5.65 2.12 -9.67
CA PHE A 147 -6.55 1.79 -8.57
C PHE A 147 -6.39 0.34 -8.10
N GLY A 148 -6.28 -0.59 -9.04
CA GLY A 148 -6.01 -2.00 -8.75
C GLY A 148 -4.71 -2.18 -7.97
N TYR A 149 -3.61 -1.62 -8.46
CA TYR A 149 -2.32 -1.68 -7.77
C TYR A 149 -2.34 -0.99 -6.40
N ALA A 150 -3.00 0.15 -6.26
CA ALA A 150 -3.14 0.82 -4.96
C ALA A 150 -3.85 -0.08 -3.94
N ALA A 151 -4.97 -0.67 -4.31
CA ALA A 151 -5.72 -1.56 -3.43
C ALA A 151 -4.94 -2.86 -3.11
N LEU A 152 -4.34 -3.48 -4.12
CA LEU A 152 -3.55 -4.71 -3.94
C LEU A 152 -2.31 -4.45 -3.06
N LEU A 153 -1.61 -3.34 -3.23
CA LEU A 153 -0.48 -2.95 -2.39
C LEU A 153 -0.91 -2.68 -0.95
N CYS A 154 -1.98 -1.91 -0.72
CA CYS A 154 -2.51 -1.68 0.62
C CYS A 154 -2.92 -2.99 1.31
N GLY A 155 -3.69 -3.83 0.64
CA GLY A 155 -4.13 -5.11 1.19
C GLY A 155 -2.99 -6.08 1.48
N SER A 156 -1.99 -6.14 0.60
CA SER A 156 -0.77 -6.94 0.79
C SER A 156 0.08 -6.41 1.94
N LEU A 157 0.18 -5.09 2.11
CA LEU A 157 0.90 -4.49 3.23
C LEU A 157 0.24 -4.84 4.58
N LEU A 158 -1.11 -4.87 4.64
CA LEU A 158 -1.84 -5.38 5.81
C LEU A 158 -1.51 -6.86 6.08
N SER A 159 -1.39 -7.68 5.03
CA SER A 159 -0.98 -9.08 5.15
C SER A 159 0.46 -9.23 5.65
N VAL A 160 1.40 -8.42 5.18
CA VAL A 160 2.77 -8.37 5.70
C VAL A 160 2.77 -8.01 7.19
N ALA A 161 2.00 -7.00 7.59
CA ALA A 161 1.89 -6.61 9.00
C ALA A 161 1.32 -7.76 9.86
N LEU A 162 0.32 -8.48 9.36
CA LEU A 162 -0.23 -9.68 10.00
C LEU A 162 0.88 -10.72 10.22
N LEU A 163 1.67 -11.01 9.20
CA LEU A 163 2.77 -11.98 9.30
C LEU A 163 3.82 -11.54 10.34
N VAL A 164 4.23 -10.28 10.31
CA VAL A 164 5.21 -9.73 11.27
C VAL A 164 4.72 -9.89 12.73
N ILE A 165 3.43 -9.60 12.99
CA ILE A 165 2.84 -9.74 14.33
C ILE A 165 2.80 -11.21 14.75
N THR A 166 2.45 -12.11 13.84
CA THR A 166 2.32 -13.55 14.10
C THR A 166 3.70 -14.18 14.32
N PHE A 167 4.69 -13.90 13.47
CA PHE A 167 6.07 -14.42 13.63
C PHE A 167 6.73 -13.94 14.91
N ARG A 168 6.56 -12.68 15.30
CA ARG A 168 7.05 -12.18 16.60
C ARG A 168 6.47 -12.96 17.79
N LYS A 169 5.25 -13.45 17.68
CA LYS A 169 4.64 -14.31 18.73
C LYS A 169 5.35 -15.65 18.80
N VAL A 170 5.59 -16.29 17.67
CA VAL A 170 6.28 -17.61 17.58
C VAL A 170 7.69 -17.50 18.18
N ILE A 171 8.49 -16.52 17.75
CA ILE A 171 9.86 -16.31 18.27
C ILE A 171 9.86 -16.09 19.80
N LYS A 172 8.90 -15.30 20.33
CA LYS A 172 8.81 -15.07 21.79
C LYS A 172 8.44 -16.34 22.56
N ILE A 173 7.59 -17.20 22.00
CA ILE A 173 7.24 -18.49 22.61
C ILE A 173 8.47 -19.39 22.67
N PHE A 174 9.23 -19.52 21.58
CA PHE A 174 10.47 -20.29 21.53
C PHE A 174 11.53 -19.76 22.50
N SER A 175 11.73 -18.45 22.55
CA SER A 175 12.66 -17.83 23.51
C SER A 175 12.26 -18.10 24.98
N LYS A 176 10.95 -18.01 25.29
CA LYS A 176 10.46 -18.27 26.65
C LYS A 176 10.52 -19.76 27.03
N SER A 177 10.31 -20.66 26.06
CA SER A 177 10.49 -22.11 26.25
C SER A 177 11.94 -22.45 26.61
N ASN A 178 12.90 -21.86 25.91
CA ASN A 178 14.33 -22.06 26.22
C ASN A 178 14.74 -21.51 27.60
N ILE A 179 14.15 -20.36 28.01
CA ILE A 179 14.39 -19.79 29.36
C ILE A 179 13.77 -20.69 30.45
N LEU A 180 12.56 -21.23 30.24
CA LEU A 180 11.91 -22.13 31.17
C LEU A 180 12.66 -23.46 31.31
N LEU A 181 13.23 -24.00 30.23
CA LEU A 181 14.10 -25.16 30.26
C LEU A 181 15.38 -24.89 31.06
N ASN A 182 16.02 -23.73 30.89
CA ASN A 182 17.22 -23.36 31.64
C ASN A 182 16.94 -23.05 33.12
N THR A 183 15.75 -22.53 33.48
CA THR A 183 15.37 -22.28 34.89
C THR A 183 14.88 -23.52 35.60
N ALA A 184 14.36 -24.53 34.87
CA ALA A 184 13.99 -25.81 35.46
C ALA A 184 15.22 -26.62 35.98
N PHE A 185 16.42 -26.32 35.50
CA PHE A 185 17.67 -26.92 35.99
C PHE A 185 18.34 -26.17 37.17
N SER A 186 17.81 -25.02 37.58
CA SER A 186 18.30 -24.25 38.75
C SER A 186 17.28 -24.35 39.89
N PHE A 187 17.30 -25.48 40.60
CA PHE A 187 16.54 -25.66 41.84
C PHE A 187 17.29 -25.03 43.03
N GLY A 188 16.66 -24.08 43.70
CA GLY A 188 17.04 -23.62 45.01
C GLY A 188 16.46 -22.29 45.44
N GLU A 189 15.46 -22.36 46.25
CA GLU A 189 14.94 -21.43 47.25
C GLU A 189 13.57 -20.81 47.04
N MET A 190 12.68 -21.21 47.95
CA MET A 190 11.33 -20.71 48.16
C MET A 190 11.30 -19.25 48.64
N LYS A 191 10.62 -18.37 47.90
CA LYS A 191 9.99 -17.15 48.39
C LYS A 191 8.53 -17.15 48.00
N TYR A 192 7.74 -17.77 48.82
CA TYR A 192 6.34 -18.13 48.55
C TYR A 192 5.36 -17.21 49.25
N LEU A 193 5.24 -15.93 49.10
CA LEU A 193 4.06 -15.20 49.61
C LEU A 193 3.73 -13.85 48.93
N ASP A 194 4.68 -13.24 48.25
CA ASP A 194 4.41 -11.96 47.56
C ASP A 194 4.11 -12.09 46.03
N GLU A 195 4.27 -13.29 45.53
CA GLU A 195 4.11 -13.59 44.10
C GLU A 195 2.64 -13.68 43.61
N ARG A 196 1.69 -14.00 44.48
CA ARG A 196 0.28 -14.21 44.01
C ARG A 196 -0.38 -12.96 43.46
N LYS A 197 -0.17 -11.77 44.03
CA LYS A 197 -0.70 -10.51 43.50
C LYS A 197 0.02 -10.13 42.21
N ASN A 198 1.32 -10.25 42.14
CA ASN A 198 2.11 -9.94 40.97
C ASN A 198 1.88 -10.94 39.83
N VAL A 199 1.66 -12.23 40.14
CA VAL A 199 1.30 -13.26 39.17
C VAL A 199 -0.09 -13.02 38.57
N LEU A 200 -1.09 -12.64 39.38
CA LEU A 200 -2.45 -12.33 38.90
C LEU A 200 -2.47 -11.05 38.04
N LEU A 201 -1.76 -10.01 38.43
CA LEU A 201 -1.61 -8.79 37.62
C LEU A 201 -0.85 -9.05 36.31
N ASN A 202 0.24 -9.81 36.36
CA ASN A 202 0.99 -10.20 35.18
C ASN A 202 0.19 -11.13 34.25
N THR A 203 -0.59 -12.07 34.78
CA THR A 203 -1.43 -12.94 33.94
C THR A 203 -2.58 -12.19 33.31
N SER A 204 -3.24 -11.27 34.02
CA SER A 204 -4.30 -10.43 33.44
C SER A 204 -3.76 -9.50 32.35
N PHE A 205 -2.60 -8.89 32.55
CA PHE A 205 -1.93 -8.05 31.57
C PHE A 205 -1.48 -8.84 30.33
N ILE A 206 -0.92 -10.03 30.51
CA ILE A 206 -0.53 -10.93 29.41
C ILE A 206 -1.77 -11.40 28.63
N TYR A 207 -2.87 -11.71 29.33
CA TYR A 207 -4.11 -12.11 28.70
C TYR A 207 -4.73 -10.96 27.88
N SER A 208 -4.83 -9.76 28.43
CA SER A 208 -5.36 -8.58 27.73
C SER A 208 -4.53 -8.23 26.49
N ARG A 209 -3.20 -8.28 26.59
CA ARG A 209 -2.30 -8.04 25.45
C ARG A 209 -2.40 -9.11 24.38
N ASN A 210 -2.58 -10.37 24.74
CA ASN A 210 -2.78 -11.45 23.76
C ASN A 210 -4.14 -11.34 23.08
N TYR A 211 -5.18 -10.96 23.81
CA TYR A 211 -6.51 -10.70 23.28
C TYR A 211 -6.52 -9.51 22.29
N TYR A 212 -5.86 -8.40 22.65
CA TYR A 212 -5.70 -7.25 21.77
C TYR A 212 -5.03 -7.64 20.44
N ARG A 213 -3.92 -8.40 20.51
CA ARG A 213 -3.20 -8.87 19.31
C ARG A 213 -4.03 -9.81 18.47
N TYR A 214 -4.78 -10.69 19.08
CA TYR A 214 -5.68 -11.59 18.36
C TYR A 214 -6.74 -10.81 17.58
N GLN A 215 -7.38 -9.83 18.22
CA GLN A 215 -8.35 -8.96 17.55
C GLN A 215 -7.70 -8.15 16.40
N LEU A 216 -6.48 -7.64 16.61
CA LEU A 216 -5.77 -6.90 15.57
C LEU A 216 -5.45 -7.79 14.37
N VAL A 217 -4.95 -9.01 14.59
CA VAL A 217 -4.66 -9.98 13.52
C VAL A 217 -5.93 -10.32 12.73
N GLN A 218 -7.05 -10.56 13.40
CA GLN A 218 -8.33 -10.81 12.73
C GLN A 218 -8.80 -9.61 11.89
N GLN A 219 -8.62 -8.39 12.39
CA GLN A 219 -8.98 -7.19 11.63
C GLN A 219 -8.06 -6.98 10.42
N LEU A 220 -6.75 -7.20 10.58
CA LEU A 220 -5.80 -7.12 9.47
C LEU A 220 -6.16 -8.13 8.37
N ASP A 221 -6.48 -9.37 8.76
CA ASP A 221 -6.89 -10.42 7.84
C ASP A 221 -8.18 -10.08 7.09
N TYR A 222 -9.19 -9.62 7.82
CA TYR A 222 -10.48 -9.22 7.25
C TYR A 222 -10.38 -8.08 6.24
N TRP A 223 -9.65 -7.00 6.61
CA TRP A 223 -9.50 -5.83 5.75
C TRP A 223 -8.57 -6.09 4.58
N SER A 224 -7.50 -6.86 4.77
CA SER A 224 -6.63 -7.33 3.71
C SER A 224 -7.44 -8.03 2.61
N TYR A 225 -8.28 -8.99 2.99
CA TYR A 225 -9.14 -9.72 2.05
C TYR A 225 -10.07 -8.79 1.27
N ARG A 226 -10.76 -7.88 1.94
CA ARG A 226 -11.70 -6.96 1.28
C ARG A 226 -11.02 -6.02 0.30
N ILE A 227 -9.90 -5.44 0.71
CA ILE A 227 -9.16 -4.49 -0.13
C ILE A 227 -8.53 -5.22 -1.33
N ILE A 228 -7.96 -6.41 -1.12
CA ILE A 228 -7.41 -7.24 -2.21
C ILE A 228 -8.50 -7.67 -3.18
N SER A 229 -9.67 -8.09 -2.70
CA SER A 229 -10.79 -8.48 -3.58
C SER A 229 -11.23 -7.34 -4.48
N LEU A 230 -11.32 -6.12 -3.94
CA LEU A 230 -11.63 -4.92 -4.72
C LEU A 230 -10.51 -4.60 -5.72
N GLY A 231 -9.26 -4.68 -5.29
CA GLY A 231 -8.09 -4.45 -6.16
C GLY A 231 -8.00 -5.46 -7.30
N PHE A 232 -8.33 -6.71 -7.05
CA PHE A 232 -8.37 -7.76 -8.07
C PHE A 232 -9.45 -7.48 -9.14
N LEU A 233 -10.61 -6.97 -8.72
CA LEU A 233 -11.66 -6.56 -9.66
C LEU A 233 -11.17 -5.42 -10.56
N PHE A 234 -10.57 -4.36 -9.99
CA PHE A 234 -10.02 -3.24 -10.76
C PHE A 234 -8.89 -3.69 -11.69
N LEU A 235 -7.99 -4.56 -11.21
CA LEU A 235 -6.92 -5.12 -12.04
C LEU A 235 -7.49 -5.90 -13.24
N THR A 236 -8.53 -6.69 -13.04
CA THR A 236 -9.18 -7.46 -14.11
C THR A 236 -9.81 -6.52 -15.15
N ILE A 237 -10.56 -5.51 -14.73
CA ILE A 237 -11.14 -4.51 -15.62
C ILE A 237 -10.02 -3.75 -16.37
N GLY A 238 -8.94 -3.41 -15.66
CA GLY A 238 -7.77 -2.75 -16.23
C GLY A 238 -7.14 -3.58 -17.34
N ILE A 239 -6.88 -4.88 -17.12
CA ILE A 239 -6.30 -5.77 -18.13
C ILE A 239 -7.22 -5.89 -19.34
N LEU A 240 -8.53 -6.07 -19.15
CA LEU A 240 -9.48 -6.21 -20.26
C LEU A 240 -9.57 -4.94 -21.10
N SER A 241 -9.67 -3.77 -20.48
CA SER A 241 -9.68 -2.48 -21.20
C SER A 241 -8.34 -2.20 -21.88
N GLY A 242 -7.22 -2.65 -21.29
CA GLY A 242 -5.90 -2.59 -21.90
C GLY A 242 -5.77 -3.46 -23.15
N ALA A 243 -6.37 -4.64 -23.16
CA ALA A 243 -6.41 -5.49 -24.34
C ALA A 243 -7.18 -4.84 -25.50
N VAL A 244 -8.31 -4.18 -25.21
CA VAL A 244 -9.06 -3.45 -26.25
C VAL A 244 -8.22 -2.29 -26.80
N TRP A 245 -7.57 -1.51 -25.94
CA TRP A 245 -6.67 -0.45 -26.36
C TRP A 245 -5.49 -0.97 -27.19
N ALA A 246 -4.87 -2.10 -26.78
CA ALA A 246 -3.76 -2.72 -27.50
C ALA A 246 -4.17 -3.10 -28.93
N ASN A 247 -5.39 -3.60 -29.11
CA ASN A 247 -5.92 -3.89 -30.45
C ASN A 247 -6.12 -2.65 -31.30
N GLU A 248 -6.59 -1.52 -30.72
CA GLU A 248 -6.71 -0.24 -31.44
C GLU A 248 -5.33 0.34 -31.82
N ALA A 249 -4.36 0.25 -30.91
CA ALA A 249 -3.05 0.88 -31.10
C ALA A 249 -2.08 0.05 -31.95
N TRP A 250 -2.12 -1.28 -31.82
CA TRP A 250 -1.14 -2.21 -32.39
C TRP A 250 -1.76 -3.36 -33.21
N GLY A 251 -3.08 -3.45 -33.29
CA GLY A 251 -3.79 -4.48 -34.06
C GLY A 251 -3.83 -5.87 -33.42
N SER A 252 -3.46 -5.96 -32.14
CA SER A 252 -3.49 -7.24 -31.39
C SER A 252 -3.93 -7.00 -29.95
N TYR A 253 -4.80 -7.87 -29.43
CA TYR A 253 -5.28 -7.80 -28.06
C TYR A 253 -4.20 -8.15 -27.01
N TRP A 254 -3.16 -8.93 -27.41
CA TRP A 254 -2.11 -9.40 -26.53
C TRP A 254 -0.84 -9.71 -27.31
N ASN A 255 0.29 -9.10 -26.90
CA ASN A 255 1.57 -9.20 -27.60
C ASN A 255 2.70 -9.82 -26.76
N TRP A 256 2.40 -10.34 -25.57
CA TRP A 256 3.39 -10.86 -24.63
C TRP A 256 4.47 -9.84 -24.25
N ASP A 257 4.12 -8.57 -24.28
CA ASP A 257 4.98 -7.50 -23.83
C ASP A 257 5.36 -7.70 -22.35
N PRO A 258 6.54 -7.25 -21.90
CA PRO A 258 6.95 -7.38 -20.49
C PRO A 258 5.91 -6.88 -19.49
N LYS A 259 5.25 -5.74 -19.74
CA LYS A 259 4.20 -5.23 -18.85
C LYS A 259 2.95 -6.10 -18.84
N GLU A 260 2.53 -6.61 -19.99
CA GLU A 260 1.39 -7.55 -20.09
C GLU A 260 1.68 -8.82 -19.31
N THR A 261 2.87 -9.39 -19.51
CA THR A 261 3.30 -10.62 -18.83
C THR A 261 3.34 -10.45 -17.31
N TRP A 262 3.93 -9.36 -16.79
CA TRP A 262 3.99 -9.11 -15.36
C TRP A 262 2.61 -8.76 -14.77
N ALA A 263 1.73 -8.10 -15.53
CA ALA A 263 0.35 -7.87 -15.12
C ALA A 263 -0.42 -9.19 -14.99
N PHE A 264 -0.22 -10.13 -15.92
CA PHE A 264 -0.81 -11.47 -15.86
C PHE A 264 -0.27 -12.30 -14.68
N ILE A 265 1.04 -12.25 -14.41
CA ILE A 265 1.64 -12.90 -13.24
C ILE A 265 1.03 -12.32 -11.95
N THR A 266 0.90 -10.99 -11.86
CA THR A 266 0.28 -10.31 -10.72
C THR A 266 -1.17 -10.79 -10.55
N TRP A 267 -1.96 -10.80 -11.61
CA TRP A 267 -3.33 -11.28 -11.61
C TRP A 267 -3.43 -12.72 -11.11
N THR A 268 -2.57 -13.61 -11.63
CA THR A 268 -2.53 -15.03 -11.25
C THR A 268 -2.26 -15.22 -9.76
N ILE A 269 -1.30 -14.48 -9.18
CA ILE A 269 -0.96 -14.59 -7.75
C ILE A 269 -2.12 -14.16 -6.88
N PHE A 270 -2.82 -13.07 -7.23
CA PHE A 270 -3.98 -12.65 -6.47
C PHE A 270 -5.22 -13.52 -6.71
N ALA A 271 -5.35 -14.17 -7.86
CA ALA A 271 -6.33 -15.24 -8.08
C ALA A 271 -6.06 -16.43 -7.14
N ILE A 272 -4.79 -16.86 -7.02
CA ILE A 272 -4.38 -17.89 -6.06
C ILE A 272 -4.71 -17.45 -4.62
N TYR A 273 -4.40 -16.20 -4.26
CA TYR A 273 -4.77 -15.64 -2.95
C TYR A 273 -6.27 -15.78 -2.68
N LEU A 274 -7.13 -15.35 -3.60
CA LEU A 274 -8.58 -15.44 -3.44
C LEU A 274 -9.04 -16.90 -3.34
N HIS A 275 -8.42 -17.82 -4.08
CA HIS A 275 -8.69 -19.25 -3.95
C HIS A 275 -8.26 -19.83 -2.60
N THR A 276 -7.14 -19.39 -2.03
CA THR A 276 -6.75 -19.81 -0.67
C THR A 276 -7.76 -19.37 0.39
N ARG A 277 -8.47 -18.25 0.14
CA ARG A 277 -9.52 -17.74 1.04
C ARG A 277 -10.84 -18.50 0.99
N THR A 278 -11.08 -19.31 -0.02
CA THR A 278 -12.27 -20.19 -0.08
C THR A 278 -12.13 -21.43 0.79
N ASN A 279 -10.91 -21.80 1.18
CA ASN A 279 -10.61 -22.95 2.01
C ASN A 279 -10.27 -22.51 3.44
N GLN A 280 -11.13 -22.85 4.41
CA GLN A 280 -10.99 -22.49 5.84
C GLN A 280 -9.62 -22.91 6.44
N ASN A 281 -9.00 -23.98 5.94
CA ASN A 281 -7.70 -24.46 6.42
C ASN A 281 -6.53 -23.59 5.94
N LEU A 282 -6.72 -22.78 4.89
CA LEU A 282 -5.70 -21.94 4.28
C LEU A 282 -5.88 -20.45 4.59
N GLU A 283 -6.93 -20.08 5.33
CA GLU A 283 -7.15 -18.70 5.77
C GLU A 283 -6.07 -18.20 6.76
N GLY A 284 -5.96 -16.89 6.90
CA GLY A 284 -5.06 -16.26 7.85
C GLY A 284 -3.61 -16.24 7.38
N VAL A 285 -2.71 -16.94 8.07
CA VAL A 285 -1.26 -16.87 7.81
C VAL A 285 -0.88 -17.39 6.42
N ASN A 286 -1.48 -18.47 5.96
CA ASN A 286 -1.15 -19.07 4.66
C ASN A 286 -1.54 -18.14 3.50
N SER A 287 -2.76 -17.59 3.53
CA SER A 287 -3.19 -16.61 2.53
C SER A 287 -2.36 -15.32 2.62
N ALA A 288 -1.97 -14.88 3.82
CA ALA A 288 -1.13 -13.70 4.00
C ALA A 288 0.27 -13.88 3.38
N ILE A 289 0.84 -15.08 3.37
CA ILE A 289 2.11 -15.36 2.68
C ILE A 289 1.97 -15.14 1.17
N VAL A 290 0.89 -15.63 0.56
CA VAL A 290 0.63 -15.44 -0.87
C VAL A 290 0.45 -13.95 -1.20
N ALA A 291 -0.33 -13.21 -0.40
CA ALA A 291 -0.50 -11.77 -0.57
C ALA A 291 0.82 -10.99 -0.42
N SER A 292 1.69 -11.42 0.51
CA SER A 292 3.00 -10.79 0.71
C SER A 292 3.96 -11.03 -0.45
N ALA A 293 3.90 -12.20 -1.10
CA ALA A 293 4.61 -12.44 -2.36
C ALA A 293 4.06 -11.52 -3.48
N GLY A 294 2.74 -11.36 -3.55
CA GLY A 294 2.08 -10.43 -4.47
C GLY A 294 2.55 -8.99 -4.30
N PHE A 295 2.82 -8.54 -3.08
CA PHE A 295 3.39 -7.20 -2.81
C PHE A 295 4.71 -6.97 -3.57
N LEU A 296 5.63 -7.92 -3.51
CA LEU A 296 6.91 -7.81 -4.22
C LEU A 296 6.73 -7.82 -5.74
N ILE A 297 5.82 -8.64 -6.24
CA ILE A 297 5.57 -8.78 -7.68
C ILE A 297 4.96 -7.50 -8.26
N ILE A 298 4.06 -6.81 -7.54
CA ILE A 298 3.55 -5.52 -8.01
C ILE A 298 4.68 -4.50 -8.17
N TRP A 299 5.63 -4.45 -7.24
CA TRP A 299 6.76 -3.52 -7.34
C TRP A 299 7.67 -3.86 -8.53
N ILE A 300 7.90 -5.14 -8.82
CA ILE A 300 8.64 -5.56 -10.02
C ILE A 300 7.87 -5.17 -11.28
N CYS A 301 6.56 -5.40 -11.33
CA CYS A 301 5.71 -5.03 -12.45
C CYS A 301 5.70 -3.52 -12.70
N TYR A 302 5.51 -2.73 -11.64
CA TYR A 302 5.34 -1.28 -11.76
C TYR A 302 6.67 -0.54 -11.99
N PHE A 303 7.68 -0.79 -11.16
CA PHE A 303 8.97 -0.11 -11.28
C PHE A 303 9.98 -0.86 -12.15
N GLY A 304 10.10 -2.17 -12.00
CA GLY A 304 11.12 -2.96 -12.69
C GLY A 304 11.01 -2.85 -14.20
N VAL A 305 9.82 -3.01 -14.74
CA VAL A 305 9.59 -2.89 -16.20
C VAL A 305 9.77 -1.45 -16.69
N ASN A 306 9.39 -0.44 -15.89
CA ASN A 306 9.59 0.96 -16.24
C ASN A 306 11.09 1.37 -16.24
N LEU A 307 11.89 0.77 -15.36
CA LEU A 307 13.35 1.00 -15.31
C LEU A 307 14.07 0.39 -16.51
N LEU A 308 13.59 -0.74 -17.00
CA LEU A 308 14.19 -1.42 -18.15
C LEU A 308 13.91 -0.69 -19.48
N GLY A 309 12.82 0.07 -19.58
CA GLY A 309 12.45 0.84 -20.78
C GLY A 309 12.26 -0.02 -22.04
N ILE A 310 11.97 -1.32 -21.88
CA ILE A 310 11.83 -2.30 -22.95
C ILE A 310 10.34 -2.56 -23.18
N GLY A 311 9.93 -2.73 -24.45
CA GLY A 311 8.60 -3.17 -24.86
C GLY A 311 7.72 -2.06 -25.39
N LEU A 312 6.50 -2.44 -25.81
CA LEU A 312 5.50 -1.56 -26.41
C LEU A 312 4.98 -0.48 -25.44
N HIS A 313 5.05 -0.76 -24.13
CA HIS A 313 4.62 0.14 -23.06
C HIS A 313 5.75 1.05 -22.52
N SER A 314 6.79 1.33 -23.31
CA SER A 314 7.91 2.19 -22.91
C SER A 314 7.56 3.69 -22.85
N TYR A 315 6.36 4.09 -23.22
CA TYR A 315 5.89 5.47 -23.09
C TYR A 315 5.96 5.94 -21.62
N GLY A 316 6.71 7.02 -21.38
CA GLY A 316 6.87 7.58 -20.04
C GLY A 316 7.82 6.80 -19.11
N SER A 317 8.63 5.87 -19.63
CA SER A 317 9.72 5.24 -18.91
C SER A 317 10.85 6.24 -18.61
N PHE A 318 11.74 5.89 -17.66
CA PHE A 318 12.93 6.69 -17.41
C PHE A 318 13.74 6.85 -18.71
N PRO A 319 14.12 8.07 -19.10
CA PRO A 319 15.04 8.26 -20.21
C PRO A 319 16.39 7.63 -19.79
N LEU A 320 16.70 6.47 -20.35
CA LEU A 320 18.05 5.94 -20.29
C LEU A 320 18.93 7.00 -20.96
N THR A 321 19.86 7.59 -20.22
CA THR A 321 20.88 8.47 -20.78
C THR A 321 21.63 7.66 -21.81
N SER A 322 21.28 7.86 -23.11
CA SER A 322 22.15 7.46 -24.19
C SER A 322 23.43 8.31 -24.05
N ASN A 323 24.52 7.68 -23.61
CA ASN A 323 25.84 8.24 -23.74
C ASN A 323 26.18 8.46 -25.22
#